data_768dfe65f34c41d69e653a32d93028aa
#
_entry.id   768dfe65f34c41d69e653a32d93028aa
#
_cell.length_a   1.000
_cell.length_b   1.000
_cell.length_c   1.000
_cell.angle_alpha   90.00
_cell.angle_beta   90.00
_cell.angle_gamma   90.00
#
_symmetry.space_group_name_H-M   'P 1'
#
loop_
_entity.id
_entity.type
_entity.pdbx_description
1 polymer ?
#
loop_
_entity_poly.entity_id
_entity_poly.type
_entity_poly.pdbx_seq_one_letter_code
_entity_poly.pdbx_strand_id
1 'polypeptide(L)'
;MRKIHKIRTQAHRRYRRHLRVRRKVAGSPERPRLVVFRSSKHIYAQVVDDVRGVTLVGAGDTSEGIQVDGKGKTARSFALGRLIAVKAKAKGIAKVVFDRGGYQYHGRVKAVADGARKGGLEF
;
A
#
# COMPACT_ATOMS: atom_id res chain seq x y z
N MET A 1 33.37 9.80 -13.70
CA MET A 1 32.98 8.52 -13.15
C MET A 1 31.96 8.71 -12.00
N ARG A 2 30.90 7.97 -12.07
CA ARG A 2 29.83 8.11 -11.10
C ARG A 2 30.19 7.40 -9.78
N LYS A 3 30.18 8.13 -8.68
CA LYS A 3 30.41 7.51 -7.36
C LYS A 3 29.23 6.67 -6.95
N ILE A 4 29.50 5.48 -6.45
CA ILE A 4 28.48 4.61 -5.87
C ILE A 4 28.31 5.06 -4.42
N HIS A 5 27.10 5.50 -4.07
CA HIS A 5 26.80 5.87 -2.71
C HIS A 5 26.58 4.64 -1.84
N LYS A 6 27.28 4.58 -0.72
CA LYS A 6 27.06 3.53 0.26
C LYS A 6 25.67 3.69 0.89
N ILE A 7 25.00 2.56 1.06
CA ILE A 7 23.71 2.53 1.75
C ILE A 7 23.99 2.63 3.24
N ARG A 8 23.63 3.75 3.85
CA ARG A 8 23.94 4.02 5.27
C ARG A 8 22.74 3.97 6.19
N THR A 9 21.51 4.07 5.66
CA THR A 9 20.30 4.19 6.47
C THR A 9 19.25 3.15 6.07
N GLN A 10 18.33 2.89 6.99
CA GLN A 10 17.15 2.06 6.74
C GLN A 10 16.29 2.63 5.61
N ALA A 11 16.17 3.97 5.54
CA ALA A 11 15.41 4.64 4.49
C ALA A 11 16.01 4.39 3.10
N HIS A 12 17.34 4.44 2.98
CA HIS A 12 18.04 4.14 1.71
C HIS A 12 17.84 2.70 1.29
N ARG A 13 17.93 1.75 2.23
CA ARG A 13 17.73 0.33 1.96
C ARG A 13 16.30 0.06 1.49
N ARG A 14 15.31 0.68 2.13
CA ARG A 14 13.91 0.56 1.75
C ARG A 14 13.66 1.16 0.37
N TYR A 15 14.24 2.31 0.07
CA TYR A 15 14.14 2.96 -1.25
C TYR A 15 14.64 2.03 -2.35
N ARG A 16 15.78 1.37 -2.16
CA ARG A 16 16.31 0.42 -3.13
C ARG A 16 15.43 -0.80 -3.30
N ARG A 17 14.87 -1.32 -2.22
CA ARG A 17 13.90 -2.43 -2.31
C ARG A 17 12.65 -2.00 -3.08
N HIS A 18 12.16 -0.79 -2.82
CA HIS A 18 11.00 -0.24 -3.53
C HIS A 18 11.28 -0.09 -5.03
N LEU A 19 12.45 0.39 -5.41
CA LEU A 19 12.85 0.46 -6.82
C LEU A 19 12.82 -0.91 -7.50
N ARG A 20 13.28 -1.96 -6.82
CA ARG A 20 13.23 -3.33 -7.35
C ARG A 20 11.79 -3.82 -7.54
N VAL A 21 10.94 -3.57 -6.57
CA VAL A 21 9.51 -3.92 -6.65
C VAL A 21 8.85 -3.17 -7.80
N ARG A 22 9.14 -1.88 -7.94
CA ARG A 22 8.57 -1.01 -8.98
C ARG A 22 8.96 -1.41 -10.40
N ARG A 23 10.05 -2.14 -10.58
CA ARG A 23 10.40 -2.70 -11.90
C ARG A 23 9.39 -3.76 -12.36
N LYS A 24 8.74 -4.44 -11.41
CA LYS A 24 7.79 -5.52 -11.66
C LYS A 24 6.34 -5.10 -11.48
N VAL A 25 6.11 -3.99 -10.77
CA VAL A 25 4.77 -3.56 -10.37
C VAL A 25 4.51 -2.15 -10.90
N ALA A 26 3.57 -2.05 -11.82
CA ALA A 26 3.08 -0.78 -12.35
C ALA A 26 1.56 -0.83 -12.42
N GLY A 27 0.90 0.26 -12.02
CA GLY A 27 -0.55 0.37 -12.07
C GLY A 27 -1.03 0.84 -13.44
N SER A 28 -2.13 0.26 -13.91
CA SER A 28 -2.84 0.67 -15.11
C SER A 28 -4.27 1.08 -14.75
N PRO A 29 -5.02 1.72 -15.66
CA PRO A 29 -6.43 2.03 -15.38
C PRO A 29 -7.29 0.81 -15.03
N GLU A 30 -7.01 -0.34 -15.65
CA GLU A 30 -7.74 -1.60 -15.40
C GLU A 30 -7.31 -2.28 -14.10
N ARG A 31 -6.04 -2.10 -13.72
CA ARG A 31 -5.46 -2.70 -12.52
C ARG A 31 -4.52 -1.71 -11.85
N PRO A 32 -5.07 -0.72 -11.12
CA PRO A 32 -4.25 0.28 -10.45
C PRO A 32 -3.34 -0.34 -9.39
N ARG A 33 -2.32 0.41 -9.00
CA ARG A 33 -1.37 -0.03 -7.99
C ARG A 33 -1.84 0.36 -6.60
N LEU A 34 -2.02 -0.63 -5.73
CA LEU A 34 -2.26 -0.42 -4.29
C LEU A 34 -0.91 -0.38 -3.58
N VAL A 35 -0.49 0.79 -3.14
CA VAL A 35 0.79 1.00 -2.48
C VAL A 35 0.57 1.32 -1.00
N VAL A 36 1.46 0.80 -0.15
CA VAL A 36 1.43 0.97 1.29
C VAL A 36 2.63 1.79 1.75
N PHE A 37 2.38 2.78 2.58
CA PHE A 37 3.41 3.56 3.26
C PHE A 37 3.21 3.43 4.77
N ARG A 38 4.29 3.29 5.51
CA ARG A 38 4.20 3.24 6.96
C ARG A 38 5.27 4.12 7.62
N SER A 39 4.87 4.75 8.74
CA SER A 39 5.78 5.34 9.71
C SER A 39 5.81 4.46 10.97
N SER A 40 6.53 4.88 12.00
CA SER A 40 6.56 4.15 13.27
C SER A 40 5.17 4.07 13.94
N LYS A 41 4.34 5.09 13.78
CA LYS A 41 3.05 5.23 14.45
C LYS A 41 1.84 4.97 13.55
N HIS A 42 1.96 5.22 12.26
CA HIS A 42 0.83 5.21 11.34
C HIS A 42 1.12 4.43 10.08
N ILE A 43 0.07 4.04 9.40
CA ILE A 43 0.14 3.36 8.11
C ILE A 43 -0.88 4.00 7.16
N TYR A 44 -0.50 4.10 5.88
CA TYR A 44 -1.29 4.72 4.83
C TYR A 44 -1.31 3.82 3.61
N ALA A 45 -2.38 3.90 2.83
CA ALA A 45 -2.49 3.18 1.57
C ALA A 45 -3.08 4.10 0.50
N GLN A 46 -2.61 3.91 -0.74
CA GLN A 46 -3.12 4.63 -1.90
C GLN A 46 -3.31 3.68 -3.06
N VAL A 47 -4.34 3.94 -3.86
CA VAL A 47 -4.56 3.27 -5.14
C VAL A 47 -4.21 4.27 -6.24
N VAL A 48 -3.22 3.94 -7.05
CA VAL A 48 -2.60 4.87 -8.00
C VAL A 48 -2.70 4.33 -9.42
N ASP A 49 -3.12 5.19 -10.35
CA ASP A 49 -3.02 4.94 -11.78
C ASP A 49 -1.69 5.54 -12.28
N ASP A 50 -0.71 4.66 -12.55
CA ASP A 50 0.62 5.10 -12.97
C ASP A 50 0.64 5.62 -14.41
N VAL A 51 -0.33 5.26 -15.24
CA VAL A 51 -0.41 5.74 -16.61
C VAL A 51 -0.79 7.22 -16.62
N ARG A 52 -1.78 7.61 -15.81
CA ARG A 52 -2.20 9.00 -15.69
C ARG A 52 -1.41 9.78 -14.64
N GLY A 53 -0.69 9.10 -13.77
CA GLY A 53 0.04 9.74 -12.67
C GLY A 53 -0.87 10.33 -11.60
N VAL A 54 -2.02 9.72 -11.33
CA VAL A 54 -2.99 10.20 -10.35
C VAL A 54 -3.28 9.18 -9.27
N THR A 55 -3.52 9.67 -8.04
CA THR A 55 -4.01 8.86 -6.93
C THR A 55 -5.54 8.82 -7.00
N LEU A 56 -6.08 7.62 -7.14
CA LEU A 56 -7.52 7.41 -7.27
C LEU A 56 -8.23 7.36 -5.92
N VAL A 57 -7.59 6.71 -4.94
CA VAL A 57 -8.13 6.52 -3.59
C VAL A 57 -6.98 6.58 -2.60
N GLY A 58 -7.20 7.18 -1.45
CA GLY A 58 -6.22 7.21 -0.37
C GLY A 58 -6.88 7.13 0.99
N ALA A 59 -6.21 6.53 1.94
CA ALA A 59 -6.67 6.44 3.33
C ALA A 59 -5.50 6.18 4.28
N GLY A 60 -5.69 6.49 5.54
CA GLY A 60 -4.77 6.17 6.62
C GLY A 60 -5.48 5.45 7.76
N ASP A 61 -4.72 4.97 8.73
CA ASP A 61 -5.27 4.25 9.88
C ASP A 61 -6.09 5.12 10.83
N THR A 62 -6.08 6.45 10.61
CA THR A 62 -6.91 7.42 11.36
C THR A 62 -8.04 8.00 10.53
N SER A 63 -8.26 7.51 9.30
CA SER A 63 -9.30 8.02 8.42
C SER A 63 -10.70 7.74 8.95
N GLU A 64 -11.66 8.61 8.58
CA GLU A 64 -13.06 8.38 8.88
C GLU A 64 -13.56 7.08 8.23
N GLY A 65 -14.46 6.39 8.91
CA GLY A 65 -15.04 5.14 8.42
C GLY A 65 -14.20 3.91 8.71
N ILE A 66 -13.02 4.06 9.31
CA ILE A 66 -12.22 2.91 9.70
C ILE A 66 -12.85 2.20 10.91
N GLN A 67 -13.01 0.90 10.81
CA GLN A 67 -13.56 0.06 11.88
C GLN A 67 -12.53 -0.99 12.25
N VAL A 68 -11.96 -0.86 13.45
CA VAL A 68 -10.88 -1.73 13.91
C VAL A 68 -11.44 -2.81 14.82
N ASP A 69 -11.29 -4.07 14.42
CA ASP A 69 -11.62 -5.23 15.22
C ASP A 69 -10.35 -5.72 15.92
N GLY A 70 -10.22 -5.43 17.21
CA GLY A 70 -9.05 -5.80 17.99
C GLY A 70 -8.18 -4.63 18.33
N LYS A 71 -6.98 -4.92 18.83
CA LYS A 71 -6.03 -3.91 19.31
C LYS A 71 -4.71 -4.01 18.57
N GLY A 72 -3.99 -2.89 18.52
CA GLY A 72 -2.63 -2.83 18.00
C GLY A 72 -2.55 -2.43 16.54
N LYS A 73 -1.31 -2.33 16.08
CA LYS A 73 -0.98 -1.81 14.74
C LYS A 73 -1.43 -2.73 13.62
N THR A 74 -1.33 -4.04 13.82
CA THR A 74 -1.74 -5.04 12.82
C THR A 74 -3.26 -5.00 12.61
N ALA A 75 -4.04 -4.91 13.68
CA ALA A 75 -5.50 -4.79 13.59
C ALA A 75 -5.92 -3.51 12.86
N ARG A 76 -5.26 -2.38 13.14
CA ARG A 76 -5.50 -1.12 12.43
C ARG A 76 -5.13 -1.21 10.95
N SER A 77 -4.05 -1.91 10.64
CA SER A 77 -3.61 -2.11 9.26
C SER A 77 -4.61 -2.96 8.47
N PHE A 78 -5.12 -4.00 9.07
CA PHE A 78 -6.17 -4.83 8.46
C PHE A 78 -7.43 -3.99 8.18
N ALA A 79 -7.86 -3.18 9.15
CA ALA A 79 -9.00 -2.28 8.99
C ALA A 79 -8.77 -1.25 7.89
N LEU A 80 -7.56 -0.72 7.76
CA LEU A 80 -7.19 0.17 6.67
C LEU A 80 -7.34 -0.52 5.31
N GLY A 81 -6.89 -1.77 5.19
CA GLY A 81 -7.05 -2.55 3.96
C GLY A 81 -8.53 -2.71 3.57
N ARG A 82 -9.37 -3.03 4.54
CA ARG A 82 -10.82 -3.13 4.30
C ARG A 82 -11.42 -1.80 3.86
N LEU A 83 -11.02 -0.70 4.48
CA LEU A 83 -11.51 0.64 4.12
C LEU A 83 -11.09 1.01 2.70
N ILE A 84 -9.83 0.77 2.34
CA ILE A 84 -9.34 1.08 1.00
C ILE A 84 -10.09 0.27 -0.06
N ALA A 85 -10.43 -0.99 0.24
CA ALA A 85 -11.22 -1.82 -0.65
C ALA A 85 -12.63 -1.26 -0.86
N VAL A 86 -13.29 -0.81 0.21
CA VAL A 86 -14.60 -0.18 0.13
C VAL A 86 -14.55 1.07 -0.74
N LYS A 87 -13.57 1.93 -0.51
CA LYS A 87 -13.40 3.18 -1.29
C LYS A 87 -13.09 2.89 -2.76
N ALA A 88 -12.24 1.89 -3.04
CA ALA A 88 -11.89 1.51 -4.40
C ALA A 88 -13.10 0.96 -5.15
N LYS A 89 -13.86 0.09 -4.53
CA LYS A 89 -15.07 -0.48 -5.13
C LYS A 89 -16.12 0.59 -5.42
N ALA A 90 -16.25 1.59 -4.56
CA ALA A 90 -17.15 2.71 -4.79
C ALA A 90 -16.79 3.50 -6.07
N LYS A 91 -15.53 3.41 -6.50
CA LYS A 91 -15.06 4.01 -7.75
C LYS A 91 -14.98 3.01 -8.91
N GLY A 92 -15.53 1.81 -8.74
CA GLY A 92 -15.53 0.79 -9.78
C GLY A 92 -14.22 0.01 -9.91
N ILE A 93 -13.31 0.12 -8.95
CA ILE A 93 -12.04 -0.60 -8.97
C ILE A 93 -12.22 -1.93 -8.25
N ALA A 94 -12.02 -3.05 -8.96
CA ALA A 94 -12.14 -4.39 -8.41
C ALA A 94 -10.80 -5.13 -8.35
N LYS A 95 -9.88 -4.78 -9.24
CA LYS A 95 -8.57 -5.44 -9.36
C LYS A 95 -7.46 -4.44 -9.16
N VAL A 96 -6.42 -4.83 -8.42
CA VAL A 96 -5.23 -4.00 -8.20
C VAL A 96 -3.98 -4.86 -8.29
N VAL A 97 -2.83 -4.22 -8.46
CA VAL A 97 -1.52 -4.85 -8.21
C VAL A 97 -0.99 -4.32 -6.89
N PHE A 98 -0.44 -5.19 -6.05
CA PHE A 98 0.02 -4.82 -4.73
C PHE A 98 1.48 -4.38 -4.76
N ASP A 99 1.76 -3.17 -4.27
CA ASP A 99 3.11 -2.63 -4.10
C ASP A 99 3.39 -2.48 -2.61
N ARG A 100 4.28 -3.31 -2.08
CA ARG A 100 4.65 -3.29 -0.67
C ARG A 100 5.49 -2.06 -0.25
N GLY A 101 5.78 -1.14 -1.17
CA GLY A 101 6.49 0.11 -0.87
C GLY A 101 7.94 -0.06 -0.40
N GLY A 102 8.60 -1.18 -0.74
CA GLY A 102 9.95 -1.50 -0.29
C GLY A 102 10.01 -2.11 1.11
N TYR A 103 8.88 -2.28 1.79
CA TYR A 103 8.79 -2.99 3.07
C TYR A 103 8.72 -4.49 2.83
N GLN A 104 9.02 -5.27 3.87
CA GLN A 104 8.80 -6.71 3.82
C GLN A 104 7.29 -7.01 3.79
N TYR A 105 6.90 -8.04 3.05
CA TYR A 105 5.52 -8.53 3.05
C TYR A 105 5.26 -9.32 4.32
N HIS A 106 5.14 -8.60 5.44
CA HIS A 106 5.01 -9.16 6.78
C HIS A 106 4.34 -8.13 7.69
N GLY A 107 3.75 -8.59 8.78
CA GLY A 107 3.16 -7.75 9.83
C GLY A 107 2.11 -6.79 9.28
N ARG A 108 2.31 -5.49 9.48
CA ARG A 108 1.37 -4.45 9.09
C ARG A 108 1.10 -4.40 7.58
N VAL A 109 2.14 -4.57 6.77
CA VAL A 109 2.00 -4.53 5.30
C VAL A 109 1.15 -5.70 4.81
N LYS A 110 1.42 -6.90 5.32
CA LYS A 110 0.61 -8.08 5.01
C LYS A 110 -0.83 -7.90 5.50
N ALA A 111 -1.03 -7.29 6.67
CA ALA A 111 -2.35 -7.05 7.21
C ALA A 111 -3.20 -6.12 6.32
N VAL A 112 -2.61 -5.10 5.72
CA VAL A 112 -3.29 -4.24 4.74
C VAL A 112 -3.71 -5.06 3.52
N ALA A 113 -2.83 -5.91 3.00
CA ALA A 113 -3.15 -6.76 1.85
C ALA A 113 -4.29 -7.74 2.18
N ASP A 114 -4.22 -8.38 3.35
CA ASP A 114 -5.26 -9.32 3.79
C ASP A 114 -6.60 -8.61 3.97
N GLY A 115 -6.59 -7.41 4.56
CA GLY A 115 -7.79 -6.59 4.72
C GLY A 115 -8.41 -6.17 3.39
N ALA A 116 -7.58 -5.76 2.44
CA ALA A 116 -8.03 -5.37 1.11
C ALA A 116 -8.66 -6.56 0.37
N ARG A 117 -8.06 -7.74 0.46
CA ARG A 117 -8.63 -8.98 -0.11
C ARG A 117 -9.95 -9.34 0.56
N LYS A 118 -10.01 -9.22 1.89
CA LYS A 118 -11.25 -9.47 2.64
C LYS A 118 -12.35 -8.50 2.25
N GLY A 119 -12.00 -7.26 1.94
CA GLY A 119 -12.93 -6.24 1.43
C GLY A 119 -13.34 -6.45 -0.02
N GLY A 120 -12.75 -7.41 -0.71
CA GLY A 120 -13.15 -7.82 -2.05
C GLY A 120 -12.26 -7.36 -3.20
N LEU A 121 -11.12 -6.74 -2.94
CA LEU A 121 -10.14 -6.45 -3.99
C LEU A 121 -9.44 -7.73 -4.43
N GLU A 122 -9.20 -7.83 -5.72
CA GLU A 122 -8.56 -9.00 -6.34
C GLU A 122 -7.12 -8.67 -6.70
N PHE A 123 -6.20 -9.47 -6.17
CA PHE A 123 -4.77 -9.36 -6.50
C PHE A 123 -3.96 -10.54 -5.95
#